data_854bdca1974527c8a71e2e82aea0b32a
#
_entry.id   854bdca1974527c8a71e2e82aea0b32a
#
_cell.length_a   1.000
_cell.length_b   1.000
_cell.length_c   1.000
_cell.angle_alpha   90.00
_cell.angle_beta   90.00
_cell.angle_gamma   90.00
#
_symmetry.space_group_name_H-M   'P 1'
#
loop_
_entity.id
_entity.type
_entity.pdbx_description
1 polymer ?
#
loop_
_entity_poly.entity_id
_entity_poly.type
_entity_poly.pdbx_seq_one_letter_code
_entity_poly.pdbx_strand_id
1 'polypeptide(L)'
;MKILAIETSCDETAAAVVENGRTVLSNVIASQVKEHIVYGGVVPEIASRMHIQAISGVTAKALSDAHTLLSDIDALAVTYAPGLIGALLVGVNFEKGLSYSAGVPLVPVHH
;
A
#
# COMPACT_ATOMS: atom_id res chain seq x y z
N MET A 1 -11.34 -12.23 10.11
CA MET A 1 -10.89 -10.82 10.06
C MET A 1 -10.05 -10.60 8.83
N LYS A 2 -10.40 -9.65 8.01
CA LYS A 2 -9.66 -9.30 6.80
C LYS A 2 -8.99 -7.95 6.96
N ILE A 3 -7.72 -7.87 6.59
CA ILE A 3 -6.90 -6.67 6.67
C ILE A 3 -6.40 -6.32 5.28
N LEU A 4 -6.57 -5.06 4.88
CA LEU A 4 -5.95 -4.51 3.68
C LEU A 4 -4.65 -3.80 4.09
N ALA A 5 -3.52 -4.29 3.60
CA ALA A 5 -2.20 -3.77 3.93
C ALA A 5 -1.59 -3.04 2.73
N ILE A 6 -1.00 -1.89 2.98
CA ILE A 6 -0.35 -1.04 1.96
C ILE A 6 1.10 -0.78 2.35
N GLU A 7 2.00 -0.89 1.38
CA GLU A 7 3.44 -0.65 1.53
C GLU A 7 3.93 0.28 0.44
N THR A 8 4.48 1.44 0.81
CA THR A 8 5.03 2.43 -0.11
C THR A 8 6.37 2.99 0.36
N SER A 9 7.15 2.19 1.12
CA SER A 9 8.34 2.72 1.82
C SER A 9 9.51 3.10 0.91
N CYS A 10 9.60 2.57 -0.30
CA CYS A 10 10.73 2.85 -1.20
C CYS A 10 10.31 2.89 -2.68
N ASP A 11 10.62 1.83 -3.44
CA ASP A 11 10.43 1.80 -4.90
C ASP A 11 9.35 0.82 -5.38
N GLU A 12 8.59 0.27 -4.45
CA GLU A 12 7.45 -0.59 -4.77
C GLU A 12 6.19 -0.05 -4.11
N THR A 13 5.08 -0.09 -4.87
CA THR A 13 3.75 0.15 -4.32
C THR A 13 3.08 -1.22 -4.21
N ALA A 14 2.77 -1.65 -3.01
CA ALA A 14 2.19 -2.96 -2.79
C ALA A 14 0.91 -2.88 -1.97
N ALA A 15 -0.04 -3.75 -2.31
CA ALA A 15 -1.27 -3.91 -1.56
C ALA A 15 -1.57 -5.41 -1.41
N ALA A 16 -2.00 -5.81 -0.23
CA ALA A 16 -2.31 -7.19 0.07
C ALA A 16 -3.58 -7.28 0.93
N VAL A 17 -4.35 -8.33 0.71
CA VAL A 17 -5.47 -8.69 1.60
C VAL A 17 -5.08 -9.94 2.37
N VAL A 18 -5.10 -9.85 3.69
CA VAL A 18 -4.70 -10.93 4.59
C VAL A 18 -5.88 -11.28 5.49
N GLU A 19 -6.14 -12.58 5.63
CA GLU A 19 -7.23 -13.09 6.47
C GLU A 19 -6.68 -13.76 7.73
N ASN A 20 -7.20 -13.36 8.88
CA ASN A 20 -6.85 -13.93 10.19
C ASN A 20 -5.35 -13.90 10.50
N GLY A 21 -4.63 -12.95 9.93
CA GLY A 21 -3.19 -12.78 10.17
C GLY A 21 -2.29 -13.87 9.57
N ARG A 22 -2.86 -14.79 8.79
CA ARG A 22 -2.12 -15.95 8.28
C ARG A 22 -2.27 -16.19 6.79
N THR A 23 -3.49 -16.06 6.26
CA THR A 23 -3.79 -16.41 4.87
C THR A 23 -3.70 -15.17 4.01
N VAL A 24 -2.73 -15.14 3.10
CA VAL A 24 -2.61 -14.08 2.10
C VAL A 24 -3.59 -14.37 0.97
N LEU A 25 -4.68 -13.61 0.91
CA LEU A 25 -5.69 -13.76 -0.14
C LEU A 25 -5.26 -13.12 -1.45
N SER A 26 -4.47 -12.05 -1.38
CA SER A 26 -3.90 -11.39 -2.55
C SER A 26 -2.63 -10.64 -2.16
N ASN A 27 -1.77 -10.40 -3.15
CA ASN A 27 -0.57 -9.59 -2.99
C ASN A 27 -0.23 -9.00 -4.37
N VAL A 28 -0.39 -7.69 -4.50
CA VAL A 28 -0.16 -6.98 -5.76
C VAL A 28 0.98 -5.99 -5.59
N ILE A 29 1.96 -6.06 -6.46
CA ILE A 29 3.15 -5.21 -6.39
C ILE A 29 3.35 -4.51 -7.72
N ALA A 30 3.52 -3.18 -7.67
CA ALA A 30 3.96 -2.37 -8.79
C ALA A 30 5.36 -1.84 -8.49
N SER A 31 6.36 -2.32 -9.24
CA SER A 31 7.76 -1.96 -9.03
C SER A 31 8.15 -0.74 -9.88
N GLN A 32 9.01 0.11 -9.33
CA GLN A 32 9.58 1.28 -9.99
C GLN A 32 11.04 1.04 -10.40
N VAL A 33 11.54 -0.18 -10.32
CA VAL A 33 12.97 -0.49 -10.54
C VAL A 33 13.46 0.02 -11.89
N LYS A 34 12.69 -0.18 -12.96
CA LYS A 34 13.07 0.25 -14.31
C LYS A 34 13.25 1.76 -14.40
N GLU A 35 12.39 2.53 -13.76
CA GLU A 35 12.42 3.99 -13.79
C GLU A 35 13.61 4.54 -13.01
N HIS A 36 13.94 3.95 -11.88
CA HIS A 36 15.05 4.39 -11.05
C HIS A 36 16.42 3.96 -11.60
N ILE A 37 16.51 2.86 -12.31
CA ILE A 37 17.78 2.41 -12.95
C ILE A 37 18.34 3.48 -13.86
N VAL A 38 17.50 4.19 -14.61
CA VAL A 38 17.91 5.28 -15.50
C VAL A 38 18.71 6.36 -14.76
N TYR A 39 18.43 6.55 -13.46
CA TYR A 39 19.10 7.56 -12.63
C TYR A 39 20.19 6.97 -11.73
N GLY A 40 20.51 5.68 -11.87
CA GLY A 40 21.52 5.01 -11.07
C GLY A 40 21.06 4.60 -9.67
N GLY A 41 19.79 4.73 -9.36
CA GLY A 41 19.23 4.37 -8.04
C GLY A 41 17.92 5.08 -7.77
N VAL A 42 17.37 4.89 -6.59
CA VAL A 42 16.08 5.47 -6.20
C VAL A 42 16.17 6.99 -6.08
N VAL A 43 15.26 7.69 -6.77
CA VAL A 43 15.09 9.15 -6.68
C VAL A 43 13.83 9.42 -5.87
N PRO A 44 13.94 9.98 -4.64
CA PRO A 44 12.79 10.08 -3.71
C PRO A 44 11.57 10.81 -4.29
N GLU A 45 11.77 11.90 -5.01
CA GLU A 45 10.66 12.66 -5.60
C GLU A 45 9.94 11.86 -6.69
N ILE A 46 10.67 11.12 -7.51
CA ILE A 46 10.10 10.25 -8.54
C ILE A 46 9.35 9.10 -7.88
N ALA A 47 9.93 8.49 -6.85
CA ALA A 47 9.29 7.43 -6.10
C ALA A 47 7.93 7.87 -5.54
N SER A 48 7.86 9.04 -4.90
CA SER A 48 6.60 9.57 -4.35
C SER A 48 5.53 9.73 -5.42
N ARG A 49 5.89 10.30 -6.57
CA ARG A 49 4.94 10.49 -7.68
C ARG A 49 4.43 9.17 -8.23
N MET A 50 5.28 8.16 -8.35
CA MET A 50 4.88 6.86 -8.89
C MET A 50 3.98 6.10 -7.90
N HIS A 51 4.20 6.25 -6.60
CA HIS A 51 3.28 5.71 -5.59
C HIS A 51 1.90 6.33 -5.72
N ILE A 52 1.81 7.65 -5.89
CA ILE A 52 0.53 8.34 -6.06
C ILE A 52 -0.21 7.80 -7.29
N GLN A 53 0.50 7.57 -8.39
CA GLN A 53 -0.09 7.04 -9.62
C GLN A 53 -0.57 5.59 -9.48
N ALA A 54 0.16 4.77 -8.72
CA ALA A 54 -0.06 3.33 -8.66
C ALA A 54 -1.02 2.88 -7.55
N ILE A 55 -1.13 3.66 -6.46
CA ILE A 55 -1.75 3.18 -5.21
C ILE A 55 -3.22 2.77 -5.36
N SER A 56 -4.01 3.55 -6.10
CA SER A 56 -5.43 3.20 -6.33
C SER A 56 -5.56 1.91 -7.13
N GLY A 57 -4.73 1.75 -8.16
CA GLY A 57 -4.76 0.57 -9.03
C GLY A 57 -4.36 -0.70 -8.31
N VAL A 58 -3.27 -0.69 -7.54
CA VAL A 58 -2.83 -1.89 -6.80
C VAL A 58 -3.81 -2.24 -5.70
N THR A 59 -4.42 -1.24 -5.05
CA THR A 59 -5.44 -1.47 -4.03
C THR A 59 -6.68 -2.12 -4.62
N ALA A 60 -7.20 -1.58 -5.72
CA ALA A 60 -8.36 -2.14 -6.41
C ALA A 60 -8.09 -3.57 -6.89
N LYS A 61 -6.90 -3.82 -7.44
CA LYS A 61 -6.52 -5.14 -7.91
C LYS A 61 -6.37 -6.13 -6.74
N ALA A 62 -5.80 -5.71 -5.62
CA ALA A 62 -5.66 -6.57 -4.44
C ALA A 62 -7.03 -7.00 -3.91
N LEU A 63 -7.98 -6.09 -3.82
CA LEU A 63 -9.36 -6.39 -3.42
C LEU A 63 -10.03 -7.34 -4.42
N SER A 64 -9.90 -7.05 -5.72
CA SER A 64 -10.47 -7.89 -6.78
C SER A 64 -9.89 -9.31 -6.77
N ASP A 65 -8.56 -9.43 -6.67
CA ASP A 65 -7.88 -10.74 -6.65
C ASP A 65 -8.27 -11.55 -5.41
N ALA A 66 -8.57 -10.89 -4.32
CA ALA A 66 -9.02 -11.53 -3.07
C ALA A 66 -10.54 -11.81 -3.06
N HIS A 67 -11.26 -11.44 -4.11
CA HIS A 67 -12.73 -11.50 -4.17
C HIS A 67 -13.36 -10.83 -2.93
N THR A 68 -12.81 -9.68 -2.53
CA THR A 68 -13.18 -8.97 -1.31
C THR A 68 -13.59 -7.55 -1.65
N LEU A 69 -14.69 -7.09 -1.05
CA LEU A 69 -15.12 -5.69 -1.15
C LEU A 69 -14.45 -4.88 -0.04
N LEU A 70 -14.29 -3.58 -0.24
CA LEU A 70 -13.77 -2.70 0.80
C LEU A 70 -14.64 -2.77 2.07
N SER A 71 -15.95 -2.95 1.91
CA SER A 71 -16.88 -3.12 3.04
C SER A 71 -16.64 -4.39 3.86
N ASP A 72 -15.90 -5.36 3.33
CA ASP A 72 -15.56 -6.60 4.03
C ASP A 72 -14.24 -6.47 4.82
N ILE A 73 -13.53 -5.37 4.67
CA ILE A 73 -12.26 -5.13 5.36
C ILE A 73 -12.53 -4.67 6.79
N ASP A 74 -11.87 -5.30 7.75
CA ASP A 74 -12.04 -5.02 9.18
C ASP A 74 -11.01 -4.05 9.72
N ALA A 75 -9.83 -3.97 9.09
CA ALA A 75 -8.78 -3.05 9.48
C ALA A 75 -7.87 -2.77 8.30
N LEU A 76 -7.18 -1.61 8.36
CA LEU A 76 -6.18 -1.22 7.39
C LEU A 76 -4.82 -1.20 8.06
N ALA A 77 -3.79 -1.70 7.36
CA ALA A 77 -2.41 -1.65 7.84
C ALA A 77 -1.56 -0.88 6.85
N VAL A 78 -0.65 -0.06 7.34
CA VAL A 78 0.23 0.75 6.49
C VAL A 78 1.63 0.82 7.09
N THR A 79 2.64 0.68 6.25
CA THR A 79 4.03 0.90 6.65
C THR A 79 4.24 2.40 6.90
N TYR A 80 4.72 2.75 8.12
CA TYR A 80 5.01 4.12 8.48
C TYR A 80 6.50 4.40 8.63
N ALA A 81 7.32 3.38 8.79
CA ALA A 81 8.77 3.47 8.95
C ALA A 81 9.42 2.08 8.82
N PRO A 82 10.73 1.99 8.53
CA PRO A 82 11.54 3.03 7.90
C PRO A 82 11.27 3.13 6.40
N GLY A 83 11.72 4.21 5.77
CA GLY A 83 11.62 4.40 4.33
C GLY A 83 11.75 5.86 3.93
N LEU A 84 11.52 6.14 2.65
CA LEU A 84 11.52 7.50 2.12
C LEU A 84 10.28 8.24 2.64
N ILE A 85 10.49 9.40 3.28
CA ILE A 85 9.39 10.14 3.93
C ILE A 85 8.25 10.45 2.95
N GLY A 86 8.56 10.99 1.77
CA GLY A 86 7.53 11.31 0.78
C GLY A 86 6.75 10.08 0.33
N ALA A 87 7.43 8.97 0.10
CA ALA A 87 6.80 7.71 -0.30
C ALA A 87 5.93 7.15 0.84
N LEU A 88 6.44 7.13 2.07
CA LEU A 88 5.66 6.69 3.24
C LEU A 88 4.37 7.50 3.41
N LEU A 89 4.44 8.82 3.23
CA LEU A 89 3.28 9.69 3.36
C LEU A 89 2.18 9.37 2.32
N VAL A 90 2.54 8.91 1.14
CA VAL A 90 1.54 8.50 0.14
C VAL A 90 0.65 7.39 0.69
N GLY A 91 1.27 6.32 1.20
CA GLY A 91 0.52 5.18 1.76
C GLY A 91 -0.28 5.58 3.01
N VAL A 92 0.36 6.31 3.93
CA VAL A 92 -0.29 6.74 5.18
C VAL A 92 -1.51 7.63 4.89
N ASN A 93 -1.38 8.61 4.00
CA ASN A 93 -2.49 9.50 3.68
C ASN A 93 -3.61 8.80 2.93
N PHE A 94 -3.28 7.90 2.01
CA PHE A 94 -4.27 7.09 1.30
C PHE A 94 -5.08 6.24 2.28
N GLU A 95 -4.40 5.53 3.18
CA GLU A 95 -5.05 4.67 4.17
C GLU A 95 -5.85 5.46 5.20
N LYS A 96 -5.40 6.66 5.59
CA LYS A 96 -6.20 7.57 6.45
C LYS A 96 -7.53 7.93 5.79
N GLY A 97 -7.52 8.23 4.50
CA GLY A 97 -8.74 8.52 3.75
C GLY A 97 -9.67 7.33 3.70
N LEU A 98 -9.15 6.14 3.45
CA LEU A 98 -9.94 4.90 3.45
C LEU A 98 -10.50 4.59 4.85
N SER A 99 -9.68 4.73 5.88
CA SER A 99 -10.08 4.51 7.27
C SER A 99 -11.25 5.41 7.65
N TYR A 100 -11.16 6.68 7.30
CA TYR A 100 -12.22 7.63 7.56
C TYR A 100 -13.51 7.28 6.82
N SER A 101 -13.44 6.99 5.52
CA SER A 101 -14.62 6.71 4.71
C SER A 101 -15.25 5.35 5.01
N ALA A 102 -14.46 4.34 5.31
CA ALA A 102 -14.94 2.98 5.60
C ALA A 102 -15.29 2.77 7.07
N GLY A 103 -14.86 3.66 7.97
CA GLY A 103 -15.11 3.54 9.39
C GLY A 103 -14.36 2.39 10.06
N VAL A 104 -13.16 2.03 9.56
CA VAL A 104 -12.34 0.94 10.10
C VAL A 104 -11.03 1.47 10.66
N PRO A 105 -10.44 0.78 11.66
CA PRO A 105 -9.20 1.25 12.27
C PRO A 105 -8.00 1.17 11.32
N LEU A 106 -7.08 2.10 11.49
CA LEU A 106 -5.80 2.14 10.79
C LEU A 106 -4.69 1.72 11.76
N VAL A 107 -3.93 0.70 11.36
CA VAL A 107 -2.82 0.15 12.16
C VAL A 107 -1.50 0.49 11.49
N PRO A 108 -0.65 1.32 12.13
CA PRO A 108 0.68 1.60 11.60
C PRO A 108 1.60 0.38 11.84
N VAL A 109 2.43 0.07 10.84
CA VAL A 109 3.33 -1.07 10.88
C VAL A 109 4.76 -0.60 10.64
N HIS A 110 5.69 -1.04 11.47
CA HIS A 110 7.12 -0.84 11.27
C HIS A 110 7.62 -1.91 10.29
N HIS A 111 8.33 -1.45 9.27
CA HIS A 111 8.83 -2.34 8.21
C HIS A 111 9.86 -3.33 8.70
#